data_72e05c0f6977145a0daa364260a14525
#
_entry.id   72e05c0f6977145a0daa364260a14525
#
_cell.length_a   1.000
_cell.length_b   1.000
_cell.length_c   1.000
_cell.angle_alpha   90.00
_cell.angle_beta   90.00
_cell.angle_gamma   90.00
#
_symmetry.space_group_name_H-M   'P 1'
#
loop_
_entity.id
_entity.type
_entity.pdbx_description
1 polymer ?
#
loop_
_entity_poly.entity_id
_entity_poly.type
_entity_poly.pdbx_seq_one_letter_code
_entity_poly.pdbx_strand_id
1 'polypeptide(L)'
;MGIDLTSKTKITVVGSGYVGMSLAVLLAQHNNVVVLDVDPARIEKINNSQSTVADTEIEAFLAEKELNLTATLDKHAAYEGASFVLVATPTDYNAISNRFDTSSVDSVVADAQEINSDALVVIKSTIPVGHTKSLQEKYATDRVIFSPEFLREGRALKDNFH
;
A
#
# COMPACT_ATOMS: atom_id res chain seq x y z
N MET A 1 10.33 9.91 20.70
CA MET A 1 11.28 9.96 19.57
C MET A 1 10.66 10.79 18.46
N GLY A 2 11.18 11.95 18.16
CA GLY A 2 10.67 12.78 17.07
C GLY A 2 10.96 12.12 15.73
N ILE A 3 9.98 12.14 14.80
CA ILE A 3 10.19 11.77 13.41
C ILE A 3 11.14 12.83 12.84
N ASP A 4 12.32 12.43 12.38
CA ASP A 4 13.22 13.31 11.64
C ASP A 4 12.59 13.60 10.26
N LEU A 5 11.97 14.76 10.15
CA LEU A 5 11.33 15.21 8.90
C LEU A 5 12.34 15.68 7.83
N THR A 6 13.64 15.63 8.14
CA THR A 6 14.71 16.02 7.21
C THR A 6 15.18 14.87 6.34
N SER A 7 15.00 13.62 6.79
CA SER A 7 15.22 12.42 5.97
C SER A 7 13.92 12.01 5.27
N LYS A 8 13.99 11.66 3.99
CA LYS A 8 12.83 11.15 3.26
C LYS A 8 12.33 9.87 3.93
N THR A 9 11.11 9.90 4.43
CA THR A 9 10.46 8.74 5.06
C THR A 9 10.30 7.61 4.06
N LYS A 10 10.68 6.40 4.41
CA LYS A 10 10.40 5.21 3.59
C LYS A 10 8.98 4.74 3.87
N ILE A 11 8.21 4.61 2.80
CA ILE A 11 6.83 4.12 2.81
C ILE A 11 6.72 2.94 1.86
N THR A 12 6.21 1.83 2.34
CA THR A 12 5.92 0.66 1.50
C THR A 12 4.44 0.64 1.17
N VAL A 13 4.12 0.51 -0.12
CA VAL A 13 2.74 0.32 -0.61
C VAL A 13 2.63 -1.09 -1.15
N VAL A 14 1.76 -1.90 -0.57
CA VAL A 14 1.53 -3.28 -0.98
C VAL A 14 0.28 -3.40 -1.83
N GLY A 15 0.47 -3.79 -3.06
CA GLY A 15 -0.56 -3.83 -4.10
C GLY A 15 -0.50 -2.61 -5.02
N SER A 16 -0.54 -2.84 -6.32
CA SER A 16 -0.42 -1.82 -7.36
C SER A 16 -1.71 -1.66 -8.18
N GLY A 17 -2.86 -1.81 -7.52
CA GLY A 17 -4.17 -1.46 -8.08
C GLY A 17 -4.43 0.05 -8.01
N TYR A 18 -5.68 0.47 -8.21
CA TYR A 18 -6.05 1.89 -8.22
C TYR A 18 -5.72 2.61 -6.91
N VAL A 19 -6.04 2.00 -5.76
CA VAL A 19 -5.74 2.56 -4.44
C VAL A 19 -4.24 2.65 -4.22
N GLY A 20 -3.51 1.54 -4.41
CA GLY A 20 -2.08 1.48 -4.18
C GLY A 20 -1.31 2.45 -5.06
N MET A 21 -1.59 2.50 -6.36
CA MET A 21 -0.89 3.39 -7.29
C MET A 21 -1.20 4.86 -7.06
N SER A 22 -2.44 5.21 -6.74
CA SER A 22 -2.80 6.61 -6.45
C SER A 22 -2.05 7.12 -5.21
N LEU A 23 -1.96 6.32 -4.15
CA LEU A 23 -1.19 6.65 -2.95
C LEU A 23 0.32 6.67 -3.23
N ALA A 24 0.83 5.69 -3.98
CA ALA A 24 2.24 5.60 -4.30
C ALA A 24 2.76 6.85 -5.04
N VAL A 25 2.08 7.29 -6.10
CA VAL A 25 2.52 8.48 -6.87
C VAL A 25 2.34 9.77 -6.07
N LEU A 26 1.29 9.86 -5.25
CA LEU A 26 1.05 11.03 -4.40
C LEU A 26 2.16 11.18 -3.35
N LEU A 27 2.49 10.11 -2.64
CA LEU A 27 3.48 10.09 -1.57
C LEU A 27 4.92 10.18 -2.08
N ALA A 28 5.20 9.63 -3.26
CA ALA A 28 6.54 9.59 -3.83
C ALA A 28 7.10 10.97 -4.25
N GLN A 29 6.28 11.99 -4.26
CA GLN A 29 6.72 13.37 -4.49
C GLN A 29 7.65 13.87 -3.38
N HIS A 30 7.44 13.41 -2.15
CA HIS A 30 8.16 13.90 -0.97
C HIS A 30 8.80 12.80 -0.12
N ASN A 31 8.50 11.53 -0.39
CA ASN A 31 8.97 10.39 0.38
C ASN A 31 9.65 9.36 -0.50
N ASN A 32 10.38 8.43 0.10
CA ASN A 32 10.90 7.25 -0.57
C ASN A 32 9.83 6.15 -0.56
N VAL A 33 9.19 5.92 -1.70
CA VAL A 33 8.10 4.94 -1.82
C VAL A 33 8.57 3.68 -2.55
N VAL A 34 8.32 2.54 -1.92
CA VAL A 34 8.55 1.21 -2.50
C VAL A 34 7.22 0.50 -2.66
N VAL A 35 6.88 0.15 -3.89
CA VAL A 35 5.70 -0.67 -4.19
C VAL A 35 6.09 -2.14 -4.17
N LEU A 36 5.40 -2.93 -3.38
CA LEU A 36 5.49 -4.39 -3.35
C LEU A 36 4.28 -4.99 -4.06
N ASP A 37 4.52 -5.82 -5.05
CA ASP A 37 3.46 -6.56 -5.75
C ASP A 37 3.95 -7.98 -6.04
N VAL A 38 3.03 -8.88 -6.34
CA VAL A 38 3.33 -10.28 -6.70
C VAL A 38 3.51 -10.49 -8.20
N ASP A 39 3.12 -9.52 -9.01
CA ASP A 39 3.15 -9.56 -10.48
C ASP A 39 4.40 -8.88 -11.04
N PRO A 40 5.37 -9.66 -11.61
CA PRO A 40 6.59 -9.09 -12.17
C PRO A 40 6.34 -8.09 -13.32
N ALA A 41 5.27 -8.26 -14.10
CA ALA A 41 4.95 -7.34 -15.18
C ALA A 41 4.51 -5.96 -14.64
N ARG A 42 3.83 -5.92 -13.49
CA ARG A 42 3.48 -4.67 -12.81
C ARG A 42 4.71 -3.98 -12.23
N ILE A 43 5.63 -4.75 -11.65
CA ILE A 43 6.92 -4.23 -11.15
C ILE A 43 7.71 -3.57 -12.28
N GLU A 44 7.82 -4.24 -13.42
CA GLU A 44 8.52 -3.70 -14.59
C GLU A 44 7.89 -2.40 -15.08
N LYS A 45 6.56 -2.34 -15.18
CA LYS A 45 5.85 -1.11 -15.57
C LYS A 45 6.17 0.06 -14.65
N ILE A 46 6.04 -0.13 -13.34
CA ILE A 46 6.29 0.93 -12.35
C ILE A 46 7.72 1.43 -12.44
N ASN A 47 8.72 0.53 -12.51
CA ASN A 47 10.13 0.89 -12.62
C ASN A 47 10.47 1.59 -13.95
N ASN A 48 9.63 1.43 -14.98
CA ASN A 48 9.72 2.16 -16.25
C ASN A 48 8.79 3.38 -16.30
N SER A 49 8.31 3.88 -15.16
CA SER A 49 7.39 5.02 -15.05
C SER A 49 6.09 4.84 -15.85
N GLN A 50 5.58 3.61 -15.87
CA GLN A 50 4.33 3.25 -16.53
C GLN A 50 3.28 2.84 -15.49
N SER A 51 2.04 3.26 -15.71
CA SER A 51 0.93 2.90 -14.83
C SER A 51 0.51 1.43 -14.99
N THR A 52 0.15 0.82 -13.87
CA THR A 52 -0.45 -0.52 -13.83
C THR A 52 -1.98 -0.50 -13.98
N VAL A 53 -2.57 0.68 -13.91
CA VAL A 53 -4.02 0.92 -13.96
C VAL A 53 -4.36 2.02 -14.97
N ALA A 54 -5.57 1.99 -15.49
CA ALA A 54 -6.07 3.01 -16.42
C ALA A 54 -6.59 4.24 -15.64
N ASP A 55 -5.68 5.14 -15.31
CA ASP A 55 -5.97 6.41 -14.63
C ASP A 55 -5.08 7.49 -15.22
N THR A 56 -5.68 8.45 -15.93
CA THR A 56 -4.95 9.47 -16.68
C THR A 56 -4.12 10.40 -15.79
N GLU A 57 -4.53 10.62 -14.55
CA GLU A 57 -3.78 11.46 -13.61
C GLU A 57 -2.59 10.70 -13.02
N ILE A 58 -2.72 9.39 -12.74
CA ILE A 58 -1.58 8.54 -12.35
C ILE A 58 -0.57 8.49 -13.49
N GLU A 59 -1.02 8.28 -14.73
CA GLU A 59 -0.16 8.28 -15.92
C GLU A 59 0.59 9.61 -16.08
N ALA A 60 -0.11 10.74 -15.90
CA ALA A 60 0.49 12.07 -15.96
C ALA A 60 1.53 12.29 -14.85
N PHE A 61 1.24 11.88 -13.61
CA PHE A 61 2.19 11.96 -12.50
C PHE A 61 3.47 11.17 -12.77
N LEU A 62 3.34 9.94 -13.29
CA LEU A 62 4.49 9.09 -13.64
C LEU A 62 5.34 9.68 -14.78
N ALA A 63 4.70 10.37 -15.73
CA ALA A 63 5.37 10.96 -16.88
C ALA A 63 6.00 12.34 -16.59
N GLU A 64 5.37 13.16 -15.75
CA GLU A 64 5.69 14.59 -15.61
C GLU A 64 6.34 14.95 -14.27
N LYS A 65 6.14 14.13 -13.23
CA LYS A 65 6.65 14.42 -11.88
C LYS A 65 7.95 13.67 -11.61
N GLU A 66 8.83 14.32 -10.87
CA GLU A 66 9.98 13.64 -10.27
C GLU A 66 9.51 12.88 -9.03
N LEU A 67 9.42 11.56 -9.16
CA LEU A 67 8.94 10.66 -8.11
C LEU A 67 10.07 9.79 -7.59
N ASN A 68 10.22 9.72 -6.27
CA ASN A 68 11.10 8.75 -5.62
C ASN A 68 10.34 7.45 -5.39
N LEU A 69 10.09 6.74 -6.48
CA LEU A 69 9.24 5.55 -6.56
C LEU A 69 10.02 4.40 -7.18
N THR A 70 10.03 3.27 -6.48
CA THR A 70 10.55 2.00 -6.98
C THR A 70 9.55 0.89 -6.71
N ALA A 71 9.67 -0.24 -7.42
CA ALA A 71 8.83 -1.40 -7.20
C ALA A 71 9.67 -2.67 -7.12
N THR A 72 9.25 -3.64 -6.33
CA THR A 72 9.97 -4.89 -6.08
C THR A 72 9.05 -6.06 -5.80
N LEU A 73 9.52 -7.27 -6.07
CA LEU A 73 8.94 -8.53 -5.62
C LEU A 73 9.51 -8.98 -4.26
N ASP A 74 10.60 -8.34 -3.81
CA ASP A 74 11.33 -8.73 -2.60
C ASP A 74 10.69 -8.10 -1.36
N LYS A 75 10.11 -8.93 -0.51
CA LYS A 75 9.47 -8.53 0.74
C LYS A 75 10.47 -7.88 1.71
N HIS A 76 11.67 -8.41 1.86
CA HIS A 76 12.68 -7.85 2.76
C HIS A 76 13.08 -6.45 2.31
N ALA A 77 13.38 -6.27 1.03
CA ALA A 77 13.71 -4.97 0.46
C ALA A 77 12.56 -3.96 0.63
N ALA A 78 11.31 -4.42 0.55
CA ALA A 78 10.14 -3.55 0.72
C ALA A 78 9.92 -3.14 2.18
N TYR A 79 9.88 -4.09 3.12
CA TYR A 79 9.49 -3.82 4.51
C TYR A 79 10.63 -3.28 5.39
N GLU A 80 11.87 -3.67 5.15
CA GLU A 80 13.01 -3.26 5.96
C GLU A 80 13.16 -1.74 5.98
N GLY A 81 13.20 -1.14 7.17
CA GLY A 81 13.37 0.30 7.36
C GLY A 81 12.15 1.17 6.97
N ALA A 82 11.03 0.58 6.59
CA ALA A 82 9.81 1.33 6.32
C ALA A 82 9.20 1.87 7.62
N SER A 83 8.81 3.15 7.62
CA SER A 83 8.05 3.75 8.72
C SER A 83 6.56 3.41 8.62
N PHE A 84 6.07 3.28 7.39
CA PHE A 84 4.67 2.95 7.09
C PHE A 84 4.59 1.83 6.06
N VAL A 85 3.60 0.96 6.27
CA VAL A 85 3.20 -0.08 5.30
C VAL A 85 1.72 0.14 4.98
N LEU A 86 1.42 0.57 3.75
CA LEU A 86 0.07 0.77 3.28
C LEU A 86 -0.41 -0.49 2.57
N VAL A 87 -1.44 -1.13 3.11
CA VAL A 87 -1.99 -2.38 2.56
C VAL A 87 -3.13 -2.06 1.61
N ALA A 88 -2.91 -2.21 0.33
CA ALA A 88 -3.86 -1.96 -0.75
C ALA A 88 -4.05 -3.20 -1.65
N THR A 89 -4.02 -4.38 -1.04
CA THR A 89 -4.22 -5.66 -1.72
C THR A 89 -5.71 -5.92 -1.97
N PRO A 90 -6.07 -6.70 -3.02
CA PRO A 90 -7.45 -7.06 -3.28
C PRO A 90 -8.06 -7.85 -2.12
N THR A 91 -9.33 -7.56 -1.81
CA THR A 91 -10.15 -8.34 -0.89
C THR A 91 -11.45 -8.67 -1.60
N ASP A 92 -11.62 -9.93 -2.02
CA ASP A 92 -12.79 -10.37 -2.74
C ASP A 92 -13.92 -10.71 -1.76
N TYR A 93 -15.13 -10.25 -2.09
CA TYR A 93 -16.33 -10.65 -1.37
C TYR A 93 -16.89 -11.93 -1.96
N ASN A 94 -16.98 -12.98 -1.14
CA ASN A 94 -17.59 -14.23 -1.55
C ASN A 94 -19.09 -14.21 -1.19
N ALA A 95 -19.95 -14.08 -2.19
CA ALA A 95 -21.39 -14.00 -2.01
C ALA A 95 -22.04 -15.32 -1.48
N ILE A 96 -21.36 -16.46 -1.66
CA ILE A 96 -21.85 -17.77 -1.19
C ILE A 96 -21.61 -17.90 0.31
N SER A 97 -20.43 -17.53 0.79
CA SER A 97 -20.08 -17.58 2.22
C SER A 97 -20.45 -16.31 2.98
N ASN A 98 -20.88 -15.26 2.30
CA ASN A 98 -21.11 -13.91 2.83
C ASN A 98 -19.89 -13.35 3.62
N ARG A 99 -18.68 -13.62 3.14
CA ARG A 99 -17.44 -13.22 3.79
C ARG A 99 -16.48 -12.57 2.80
N PHE A 100 -15.68 -11.63 3.32
CA PHE A 100 -14.51 -11.14 2.61
C PHE A 100 -13.36 -12.12 2.74
N ASP A 101 -12.63 -12.34 1.65
CA ASP A 101 -11.34 -13.01 1.70
C ASP A 101 -10.27 -12.01 2.13
N THR A 102 -9.87 -12.08 3.38
CA THR A 102 -8.84 -11.20 3.98
C THR A 102 -7.44 -11.79 3.93
N SER A 103 -7.25 -12.94 3.28
CA SER A 103 -5.99 -13.68 3.29
C SER A 103 -4.81 -12.87 2.80
N SER A 104 -5.00 -12.02 1.80
CA SER A 104 -3.96 -11.12 1.28
C SER A 104 -3.55 -10.08 2.31
N VAL A 105 -4.51 -9.47 3.00
CA VAL A 105 -4.26 -8.49 4.08
C VAL A 105 -3.54 -9.15 5.25
N ASP A 106 -4.01 -10.32 5.66
CA ASP A 106 -3.44 -11.08 6.79
C ASP A 106 -1.98 -11.49 6.51
N SER A 107 -1.69 -11.89 5.27
CA SER A 107 -0.32 -12.21 4.83
C SER A 107 0.60 -11.00 4.89
N VAL A 108 0.14 -9.84 4.43
CA VAL A 108 0.94 -8.59 4.47
C VAL A 108 1.22 -8.17 5.90
N VAL A 109 0.23 -8.24 6.79
CA VAL A 109 0.43 -7.89 8.20
C VAL A 109 1.41 -8.87 8.86
N ALA A 110 1.30 -10.17 8.58
CA ALA A 110 2.23 -11.18 9.08
C ALA A 110 3.68 -10.90 8.65
N ASP A 111 3.89 -10.67 7.35
CA ASP A 111 5.21 -10.37 6.79
C ASP A 111 5.80 -9.07 7.38
N ALA A 112 4.98 -8.02 7.52
CA ALA A 112 5.41 -6.75 8.11
C ALA A 112 5.81 -6.92 9.58
N GLN A 113 5.04 -7.69 10.36
CA GLN A 113 5.37 -7.96 11.77
C GLN A 113 6.64 -8.80 11.93
N GLU A 114 6.89 -9.74 11.01
CA GLU A 114 8.09 -10.58 11.04
C GLU A 114 9.35 -9.79 10.63
N ILE A 115 9.27 -8.98 9.58
CA ILE A 115 10.43 -8.29 8.99
C ILE A 115 10.71 -6.95 9.68
N ASN A 116 9.66 -6.20 10.03
CA ASN A 116 9.76 -4.85 10.59
C ASN A 116 8.55 -4.52 11.46
N SER A 117 8.55 -5.00 12.70
CA SER A 117 7.45 -4.78 13.67
C SER A 117 7.29 -3.31 14.11
N ASP A 118 8.27 -2.46 13.83
CA ASP A 118 8.21 -1.03 14.18
C ASP A 118 7.41 -0.20 13.16
N ALA A 119 7.15 -0.73 11.98
CA ALA A 119 6.34 -0.05 10.98
C ALA A 119 4.88 0.10 11.43
N LEU A 120 4.28 1.26 11.12
CA LEU A 120 2.83 1.42 11.25
C LEU A 120 2.16 0.83 10.00
N VAL A 121 1.38 -0.22 10.19
CA VAL A 121 0.61 -0.86 9.12
C VAL A 121 -0.74 -0.19 8.99
N VAL A 122 -1.03 0.37 7.83
CA VAL A 122 -2.28 1.07 7.51
C VAL A 122 -3.05 0.25 6.48
N ILE A 123 -4.16 -0.34 6.88
CA ILE A 123 -5.00 -1.15 5.99
C ILE A 123 -5.94 -0.22 5.23
N LYS A 124 -5.77 -0.17 3.92
CA LYS A 124 -6.62 0.57 2.97
C LYS A 124 -7.64 -0.34 2.30
N SER A 125 -7.36 -1.63 2.22
CA SER A 125 -8.26 -2.66 1.68
C SER A 125 -9.52 -2.81 2.52
N THR A 126 -10.63 -3.17 1.88
CA THR A 126 -11.90 -3.44 2.58
C THR A 126 -11.79 -4.71 3.43
N ILE A 127 -12.07 -4.58 4.71
CA ILE A 127 -12.04 -5.67 5.68
C ILE A 127 -13.30 -5.67 6.55
N PRO A 128 -13.69 -6.82 7.14
CA PRO A 128 -14.83 -6.88 8.05
C PRO A 128 -14.63 -6.05 9.33
N VAL A 129 -15.74 -5.61 9.90
CA VAL A 129 -15.74 -4.97 11.23
C VAL A 129 -15.10 -5.90 12.26
N GLY A 130 -14.19 -5.36 13.07
CA GLY A 130 -13.46 -6.11 14.11
C GLY A 130 -12.18 -6.80 13.61
N HIS A 131 -11.93 -6.88 12.30
CA HIS A 131 -10.74 -7.56 11.76
C HIS A 131 -9.43 -6.90 12.21
N THR A 132 -9.36 -5.57 12.20
CA THR A 132 -8.20 -4.84 12.71
C THR A 132 -7.89 -5.17 14.16
N LYS A 133 -8.93 -5.23 15.01
CA LYS A 133 -8.77 -5.60 16.42
C LYS A 133 -8.24 -7.02 16.58
N SER A 134 -8.74 -7.97 15.79
CA SER A 134 -8.24 -9.34 15.78
C SER A 134 -6.76 -9.43 15.41
N LEU A 135 -6.31 -8.61 14.43
CA LEU A 135 -4.89 -8.54 14.05
C LEU A 135 -4.03 -7.91 15.16
N GLN A 136 -4.52 -6.84 15.80
CA GLN A 136 -3.82 -6.22 16.93
C GLN A 136 -3.65 -7.19 18.10
N GLU A 137 -4.69 -7.95 18.42
CA GLU A 137 -4.65 -8.99 19.48
C GLU A 137 -3.70 -10.14 19.10
N LYS A 138 -3.78 -10.63 17.86
CA LYS A 138 -2.95 -11.71 17.35
C LYS A 138 -1.46 -11.41 17.43
N TYR A 139 -1.07 -10.18 17.09
CA TYR A 139 0.34 -9.76 17.06
C TYR A 139 0.77 -8.94 18.28
N ALA A 140 -0.11 -8.77 19.26
CA ALA A 140 0.13 -7.97 20.48
C ALA A 140 0.68 -6.58 20.17
N THR A 141 0.08 -5.88 19.18
CA THR A 141 0.53 -4.59 18.68
C THR A 141 -0.63 -3.61 18.50
N ASP A 142 -0.36 -2.33 18.72
CA ASP A 142 -1.26 -1.22 18.35
C ASP A 142 -0.90 -0.57 16.99
N ARG A 143 0.15 -1.10 16.33
CA ARG A 143 0.68 -0.58 15.06
C ARG A 143 -0.02 -1.14 13.82
N VAL A 144 -1.25 -1.57 13.92
CA VAL A 144 -2.12 -1.94 12.80
C VAL A 144 -3.38 -1.09 12.92
N ILE A 145 -3.63 -0.25 11.92
CA ILE A 145 -4.81 0.63 11.88
C ILE A 145 -5.58 0.45 10.58
N PHE A 146 -6.85 0.83 10.60
CA PHE A 146 -7.73 0.81 9.43
C PHE A 146 -8.06 2.23 8.97
N SER A 147 -7.83 2.48 7.69
CA SER A 147 -8.12 3.77 7.04
C SER A 147 -8.73 3.50 5.66
N PRO A 148 -10.05 3.27 5.58
CA PRO A 148 -10.71 2.88 4.34
C PRO A 148 -10.65 3.95 3.26
N GLU A 149 -10.73 3.49 2.00
CA GLU A 149 -10.84 4.32 0.81
C GLU A 149 -12.14 4.05 0.07
N PHE A 150 -12.66 5.07 -0.59
CA PHE A 150 -13.84 5.00 -1.44
C PHE A 150 -13.57 5.65 -2.79
N LEU A 151 -12.47 5.23 -3.43
CA LEU A 151 -12.01 5.78 -4.70
C LEU A 151 -12.75 5.18 -5.88
N ARG A 152 -12.99 5.99 -6.91
CA ARG A 152 -13.54 5.52 -8.20
C ARG A 152 -12.42 5.05 -9.11
N GLU A 153 -12.58 3.89 -9.70
CA GLU A 153 -11.65 3.39 -10.72
C GLU A 153 -11.51 4.39 -11.87
N GLY A 154 -10.26 4.61 -12.32
CA GLY A 154 -9.95 5.58 -13.36
C GLY A 154 -9.94 7.05 -12.90
N ARG A 155 -10.23 7.33 -11.63
CA ARG A 155 -10.17 8.66 -11.01
C ARG A 155 -9.59 8.64 -9.59
N ALA A 156 -8.91 7.56 -9.27
CA ALA A 156 -8.43 7.30 -7.91
C ALA A 156 -7.52 8.42 -7.39
N LEU A 157 -6.58 8.90 -8.21
CA LEU A 157 -5.69 9.98 -7.80
C LEU A 157 -6.45 11.29 -7.57
N LYS A 158 -7.39 11.64 -8.45
CA LYS A 158 -8.21 12.84 -8.28
C LYS A 158 -9.06 12.79 -7.01
N ASP A 159 -9.63 11.63 -6.69
CA ASP A 159 -10.46 11.45 -5.51
C ASP A 159 -9.63 11.55 -4.20
N ASN A 160 -8.31 11.33 -4.24
CA ASN A 160 -7.41 11.55 -3.10
C ASN A 160 -7.12 13.05 -2.82
N PHE A 161 -7.42 13.96 -3.76
CA PHE A 161 -7.23 15.40 -3.56
C PHE A 161 -8.47 16.11 -2.99
N HIS A 162 -9.60 15.44 -2.90
CA HIS A 162 -10.90 15.99 -2.49
C HIS A 162 -11.57 15.11 -1.44
#